data_a96ef24f3f27c284b1fd66b43c838527
#
_entry.id   a96ef24f3f27c284b1fd66b43c838527
#
_cell.length_a   1.000
_cell.length_b   1.000
_cell.length_c   1.000
_cell.angle_alpha   90.00
_cell.angle_beta   90.00
_cell.angle_gamma   90.00
#
_symmetry.space_group_name_H-M   'P 1'
#
loop_
_entity.id
_entity.type
_entity.pdbx_description
1 polymer ?
#
loop_
_entity_poly.entity_id
_entity_poly.type
_entity_poly.pdbx_seq_one_letter_code
_entity_poly.pdbx_strand_id
1 'polypeptide(L)'
;MNASHRLHLPRLALALLLASPAAALAELIPAARLVDWTPGVSTGVPGGIPTDRTRRLDVTSSPYLADRTGSRDATAAIQSAINAALPGDIVFLPAGTYLCRGAISTGYKRGITIRGEGGATVLIATGGGASFLQIGGGSDYTWSWPPAGNVVTAGLGKGSRTLTIADTSTFRVGQLIQIRANNNPATPVISVFGYEGLQRQMTRVTGKTATTLSIHPPLYADLGATRTVVAGAQFQAEGVGLESLRIEMGQSTAPFAVWLQQAVGCWVTDVHIRQAANYHLFLNDSAQCEVRRCFLDTLNHTGSNGAALLCNTISACLVEDNILYRAFPLIEVNHGSSGNVFAYNFCEDSAPGVAIDSNHGPHNAFNLYEGNIAPNLQSDGYFGSTSTDTVFRNWLHGLLGGRMAWTISLNRFTRAYSVVGNILQKEGFTLTGDGVSLGNPNMGNSSYSGSAPPWTDGALTGAGTLSQAGGEVSVSSPMFNASHVGWFIMTPTTSALGLITAYKDPQNVTVNNAQNLTGVPYILTPGPAGYQGLDSGVAATLLRKGNFSYFAGGIPAAEATAPDPVPASLFRTTKPAWFGDLPWPPFEATRPQPAYTSIPAGYRWVNGVGPAPDPAKTQPPINVRIGK
;
A
#
# COMPACT_ATOMS: atom_id res chain seq x y z
N MET A 1 -78.01 -35.40 -9.70
CA MET A 1 -76.77 -36.16 -9.85
C MET A 1 -75.87 -35.37 -10.79
N ASN A 2 -74.96 -34.60 -10.27
CA ASN A 2 -73.91 -33.96 -11.05
C ASN A 2 -72.67 -33.85 -10.16
N ALA A 3 -71.68 -34.71 -10.43
CA ALA A 3 -70.40 -34.72 -9.76
C ALA A 3 -69.42 -33.80 -10.55
N SER A 4 -68.97 -32.73 -9.97
CA SER A 4 -67.93 -31.88 -10.53
C SER A 4 -66.56 -32.32 -9.99
N HIS A 5 -65.74 -32.91 -10.84
CA HIS A 5 -64.35 -33.18 -10.58
C HIS A 5 -63.53 -31.86 -10.62
N ARG A 6 -62.97 -31.48 -9.47
CA ARG A 6 -61.91 -30.42 -9.42
C ARG A 6 -60.55 -31.10 -9.59
N LEU A 7 -59.87 -30.76 -10.67
CA LEU A 7 -58.47 -31.09 -10.88
C LEU A 7 -57.60 -30.18 -9.98
N HIS A 8 -56.86 -30.82 -9.04
CA HIS A 8 -55.80 -30.14 -8.31
C HIS A 8 -54.50 -30.21 -9.12
N LEU A 9 -54.07 -29.08 -9.66
CA LEU A 9 -52.72 -28.90 -10.18
C LEU A 9 -51.77 -28.62 -9.00
N PRO A 10 -50.62 -29.30 -8.89
CA PRO A 10 -49.64 -28.98 -7.89
C PRO A 10 -48.91 -27.67 -8.29
N ARG A 11 -48.95 -26.68 -7.38
CA ARG A 11 -48.12 -25.48 -7.48
C ARG A 11 -46.67 -25.91 -7.32
N LEU A 12 -45.88 -25.90 -8.40
CA LEU A 12 -44.43 -25.91 -8.33
C LEU A 12 -43.98 -24.59 -7.69
N ALA A 13 -43.57 -24.63 -6.44
CA ALA A 13 -42.86 -23.53 -5.79
C ALA A 13 -41.43 -23.50 -6.37
N LEU A 14 -41.19 -22.56 -7.29
CA LEU A 14 -39.84 -22.24 -7.76
C LEU A 14 -39.12 -21.54 -6.59
N ALA A 15 -38.36 -22.31 -5.81
CA ALA A 15 -37.46 -21.73 -4.81
C ALA A 15 -36.31 -21.04 -5.55
N LEU A 16 -36.39 -19.72 -5.71
CA LEU A 16 -35.22 -18.90 -6.03
C LEU A 16 -34.23 -19.08 -4.85
N LEU A 17 -33.20 -19.87 -5.05
CA LEU A 17 -32.02 -19.87 -4.19
C LEU A 17 -31.31 -18.53 -4.39
N LEU A 18 -31.67 -17.55 -3.58
CA LEU A 18 -30.84 -16.34 -3.44
C LEU A 18 -29.52 -16.79 -2.80
N ALA A 19 -28.45 -16.81 -3.61
CA ALA A 19 -27.12 -17.03 -3.06
C ALA A 19 -26.86 -16.01 -1.94
N SER A 20 -26.29 -16.48 -0.83
CA SER A 20 -25.92 -15.56 0.26
C SER A 20 -24.90 -14.55 -0.24
N PRO A 21 -24.89 -13.30 0.27
CA PRO A 21 -23.89 -12.31 -0.12
C PRO A 21 -22.44 -12.81 0.00
N ALA A 22 -22.16 -13.68 0.96
CA ALA A 22 -20.86 -14.34 1.14
C ALA A 22 -20.54 -15.32 0.00
N ALA A 23 -21.53 -16.06 -0.52
CA ALA A 23 -21.33 -16.96 -1.64
C ALA A 23 -21.06 -16.20 -2.95
N ALA A 24 -21.79 -15.12 -3.20
CA ALA A 24 -21.55 -14.25 -4.36
C ALA A 24 -20.16 -13.59 -4.31
N LEU A 25 -19.69 -13.17 -3.13
CA LEU A 25 -18.35 -12.61 -2.95
C LEU A 25 -17.26 -13.67 -3.17
N ALA A 26 -17.45 -14.90 -2.70
CA ALA A 26 -16.50 -16.00 -2.91
C ALA A 26 -16.41 -16.42 -4.40
N GLU A 27 -17.49 -16.27 -5.15
CA GLU A 27 -17.51 -16.45 -6.59
C GLU A 27 -16.77 -15.34 -7.33
N LEU A 28 -16.86 -14.09 -6.81
CA LEU A 28 -16.18 -12.93 -7.38
C LEU A 28 -14.67 -12.99 -7.17
N ILE A 29 -14.23 -13.14 -5.91
CA ILE A 29 -12.82 -13.19 -5.49
C ILE A 29 -12.66 -14.37 -4.50
N PRO A 30 -11.71 -15.29 -4.73
CA PRO A 30 -11.48 -16.41 -3.82
C PRO A 30 -11.21 -15.93 -2.37
N ALA A 31 -11.80 -16.60 -1.39
CA ALA A 31 -11.66 -16.26 0.03
C ALA A 31 -10.19 -16.21 0.50
N ALA A 32 -9.32 -17.02 -0.11
CA ALA A 32 -7.89 -17.00 0.15
C ALA A 32 -7.22 -15.63 -0.14
N ARG A 33 -7.82 -14.81 -1.03
CA ARG A 33 -7.33 -13.48 -1.42
C ARG A 33 -8.01 -12.33 -0.66
N LEU A 34 -8.99 -12.62 0.17
CA LEU A 34 -9.75 -11.63 0.93
C LEU A 34 -9.30 -11.61 2.40
N VAL A 35 -9.34 -10.44 2.99
CA VAL A 35 -9.27 -10.23 4.44
C VAL A 35 -10.43 -9.33 4.86
N ASP A 36 -10.64 -9.14 6.15
CA ASP A 36 -11.62 -8.18 6.62
C ASP A 36 -11.02 -6.77 6.57
N TRP A 37 -11.63 -5.89 5.76
CA TRP A 37 -11.25 -4.49 5.62
C TRP A 37 -12.26 -3.52 6.26
N THR A 38 -13.17 -4.00 7.11
CA THR A 38 -14.23 -3.17 7.70
C THR A 38 -13.66 -1.98 8.49
N PRO A 39 -14.02 -0.73 8.11
CA PRO A 39 -13.51 0.47 8.78
C PRO A 39 -13.92 0.56 10.25
N GLY A 40 -13.00 1.01 11.10
CA GLY A 40 -13.21 1.11 12.54
C GLY A 40 -13.22 -0.21 13.29
N VAL A 41 -13.20 -1.33 12.58
CA VAL A 41 -13.12 -2.70 13.13
C VAL A 41 -11.77 -3.32 12.79
N SER A 42 -11.53 -3.58 11.51
CA SER A 42 -10.32 -4.24 11.02
C SER A 42 -9.37 -3.29 10.32
N THR A 43 -9.83 -2.12 9.87
CA THR A 43 -9.00 -1.06 9.27
C THR A 43 -9.35 0.31 9.83
N GLY A 44 -8.38 1.21 9.79
CA GLY A 44 -8.53 2.58 10.29
C GLY A 44 -8.58 2.64 11.83
N VAL A 45 -8.91 3.82 12.33
CA VAL A 45 -8.98 4.09 13.78
C VAL A 45 -10.04 3.20 14.43
N PRO A 46 -9.68 2.37 15.42
CA PRO A 46 -10.64 1.51 16.10
C PRO A 46 -11.83 2.30 16.70
N GLY A 47 -13.04 1.92 16.32
CA GLY A 47 -14.26 2.66 16.70
C GLY A 47 -14.49 3.95 15.93
N GLY A 48 -13.59 4.31 15.00
CA GLY A 48 -13.62 5.56 14.23
C GLY A 48 -12.89 6.71 14.92
N ILE A 49 -12.69 7.82 14.18
CA ILE A 49 -12.03 9.02 14.71
C ILE A 49 -12.88 9.61 15.84
N PRO A 50 -12.31 9.85 17.05
CA PRO A 50 -13.06 10.40 18.18
C PRO A 50 -13.61 11.80 17.91
N THR A 51 -14.87 12.03 18.26
CA THR A 51 -15.55 13.33 18.13
C THR A 51 -15.89 13.97 19.48
N ASP A 52 -15.61 13.31 20.58
CA ASP A 52 -15.99 13.64 21.94
C ASP A 52 -14.94 14.46 22.72
N ARG A 53 -13.80 14.77 22.12
CA ARG A 53 -12.77 15.60 22.74
C ARG A 53 -13.22 17.07 22.76
N THR A 54 -13.21 17.67 23.94
CA THR A 54 -13.76 19.03 24.13
C THR A 54 -12.81 20.01 24.82
N ARG A 55 -11.91 19.52 25.71
CA ARG A 55 -10.97 20.39 26.41
C ARG A 55 -9.90 20.93 25.46
N ARG A 56 -9.81 22.26 25.35
CA ARG A 56 -8.87 22.93 24.44
C ARG A 56 -7.74 23.59 25.21
N LEU A 57 -6.50 23.36 24.75
CA LEU A 57 -5.32 24.12 25.09
C LEU A 57 -5.05 25.06 23.92
N ASP A 58 -5.52 26.31 24.04
CA ASP A 58 -5.32 27.34 23.02
C ASP A 58 -3.85 27.80 23.05
N VAL A 59 -3.13 27.55 21.95
CA VAL A 59 -1.70 27.85 21.86
C VAL A 59 -1.40 29.36 21.91
N THR A 60 -2.39 30.21 21.62
CA THR A 60 -2.23 31.69 21.65
C THR A 60 -2.47 32.30 23.03
N SER A 61 -3.06 31.53 23.95
CA SER A 61 -3.35 31.94 25.31
C SER A 61 -2.20 31.63 26.27
N SER A 62 -2.18 32.31 27.43
CA SER A 62 -1.25 31.95 28.52
C SER A 62 -1.46 30.49 28.95
N PRO A 63 -0.41 29.72 29.22
CA PRO A 63 1.01 30.15 29.32
C PRO A 63 1.77 30.07 27.97
N TYR A 64 1.17 29.67 26.85
CA TYR A 64 1.86 29.31 25.61
C TYR A 64 2.24 30.55 24.78
N LEU A 65 1.28 31.44 24.51
CA LEU A 65 1.45 32.73 23.82
C LEU A 65 2.08 32.61 22.43
N ALA A 66 1.67 31.61 21.64
CA ALA A 66 2.10 31.46 20.25
C ALA A 66 1.75 32.68 19.42
N ASP A 67 2.70 33.17 18.64
CA ASP A 67 2.45 34.24 17.67
C ASP A 67 1.70 33.66 16.47
N ARG A 68 0.49 34.17 16.22
CA ARG A 68 -0.36 33.79 15.09
C ARG A 68 -0.35 34.78 13.93
N THR A 69 0.59 35.73 13.93
CA THR A 69 0.75 36.71 12.85
C THR A 69 1.79 36.29 11.81
N GLY A 70 2.57 35.25 12.10
CA GLY A 70 3.70 34.81 11.27
C GLY A 70 4.98 35.65 11.45
N SER A 71 5.02 36.56 12.42
CA SER A 71 6.16 37.48 12.62
C SER A 71 7.24 36.86 13.50
N ARG A 72 6.87 36.02 14.45
CA ARG A 72 7.78 35.37 15.40
C ARG A 72 7.63 33.87 15.36
N ASP A 73 8.70 33.16 15.76
CA ASP A 73 8.70 31.71 15.82
C ASP A 73 7.70 31.20 16.86
N ALA A 74 6.74 30.42 16.44
CA ALA A 74 5.70 29.80 17.27
C ALA A 74 6.05 28.37 17.71
N THR A 75 7.16 27.79 17.23
CA THR A 75 7.50 26.37 17.46
C THR A 75 7.49 26.00 18.92
N ALA A 76 8.21 26.75 19.77
CA ALA A 76 8.34 26.45 21.20
C ALA A 76 6.99 26.55 21.95
N ALA A 77 6.14 27.50 21.58
CA ALA A 77 4.82 27.68 22.18
C ALA A 77 3.88 26.52 21.83
N ILE A 78 3.83 26.12 20.56
CA ILE A 78 3.04 24.96 20.11
C ILE A 78 3.57 23.69 20.78
N GLN A 79 4.88 23.48 20.79
CA GLN A 79 5.49 22.30 21.45
C GLN A 79 5.20 22.26 22.94
N SER A 80 5.19 23.40 23.63
CA SER A 80 4.85 23.50 25.05
C SER A 80 3.40 23.09 25.32
N ALA A 81 2.46 23.50 24.46
CA ALA A 81 1.06 23.07 24.56
C ALA A 81 0.91 21.55 24.31
N ILE A 82 1.62 21.00 23.32
CA ILE A 82 1.65 19.55 23.09
C ILE A 82 2.21 18.81 24.30
N ASN A 83 3.29 19.30 24.88
CA ASN A 83 3.90 18.65 26.06
C ASN A 83 2.95 18.65 27.27
N ALA A 84 2.17 19.71 27.46
CA ALA A 84 1.20 19.86 28.54
C ALA A 84 -0.09 19.06 28.33
N ALA A 85 -0.39 18.68 27.08
CA ALA A 85 -1.65 18.00 26.74
C ALA A 85 -1.75 16.60 27.38
N LEU A 86 -2.92 16.28 27.91
CA LEU A 86 -3.31 15.01 28.49
C LEU A 86 -4.28 14.26 27.56
N PRO A 87 -4.49 12.94 27.74
CA PRO A 87 -5.50 12.21 26.98
C PRO A 87 -6.88 12.87 27.05
N GLY A 88 -7.52 13.06 25.90
CA GLY A 88 -8.78 13.78 25.73
C GLY A 88 -8.63 15.27 25.37
N ASP A 89 -7.41 15.80 25.38
CA ASP A 89 -7.20 17.22 25.06
C ASP A 89 -7.06 17.49 23.58
N ILE A 90 -7.43 18.71 23.20
CA ILE A 90 -7.20 19.33 21.91
C ILE A 90 -6.15 20.44 22.09
N VAL A 91 -4.99 20.28 21.48
CA VAL A 91 -4.04 21.39 21.26
C VAL A 91 -4.61 22.20 20.11
N PHE A 92 -5.19 23.35 20.46
CA PHE A 92 -5.98 24.15 19.54
C PHE A 92 -5.17 25.32 18.98
N LEU A 93 -5.13 25.42 17.65
CA LEU A 93 -4.48 26.51 16.93
C LEU A 93 -5.59 27.36 16.28
N PRO A 94 -5.98 28.51 16.89
CA PRO A 94 -6.92 29.43 16.25
C PRO A 94 -6.48 29.88 14.86
N ALA A 95 -7.41 30.43 14.10
CA ALA A 95 -7.10 31.03 12.79
C ALA A 95 -5.93 32.02 12.88
N GLY A 96 -4.98 31.90 11.98
CA GLY A 96 -3.77 32.69 11.93
C GLY A 96 -2.63 32.00 11.19
N THR A 97 -1.52 32.70 11.08
CA THR A 97 -0.29 32.21 10.47
C THR A 97 0.77 32.00 11.55
N TYR A 98 1.26 30.78 11.65
CA TYR A 98 2.26 30.36 12.64
C TYR A 98 3.57 30.06 11.94
N LEU A 99 4.57 30.92 12.11
CA LEU A 99 5.93 30.67 11.64
C LEU A 99 6.59 29.62 12.53
N CYS A 100 7.05 28.51 11.96
CA CYS A 100 7.69 27.41 12.68
C CYS A 100 9.10 27.18 12.13
N ARG A 101 10.11 27.49 12.92
CA ARG A 101 11.52 27.34 12.55
C ARG A 101 12.13 26.02 13.00
N GLY A 102 11.44 25.30 13.87
CA GLY A 102 11.83 23.99 14.38
C GLY A 102 10.80 22.91 14.07
N ALA A 103 11.19 21.68 14.33
CA ALA A 103 10.29 20.55 14.25
C ALA A 103 9.30 20.53 15.42
N ILE A 104 8.10 20.00 15.17
CA ILE A 104 7.05 19.78 16.17
C ILE A 104 6.89 18.25 16.33
N SER A 105 6.86 17.77 17.57
CA SER A 105 6.70 16.34 17.84
C SER A 105 5.71 16.09 18.96
N THR A 106 4.85 15.10 18.76
CA THR A 106 4.00 14.59 19.84
C THR A 106 4.72 13.56 20.69
N GLY A 107 5.87 13.05 20.25
CA GLY A 107 6.48 11.89 20.87
C GLY A 107 5.47 10.75 20.95
N TYR A 108 5.54 9.98 22.01
CA TYR A 108 4.63 8.84 22.25
C TYR A 108 3.38 9.23 23.07
N LYS A 109 2.84 10.42 22.82
CA LYS A 109 1.57 10.86 23.43
C LYS A 109 0.43 9.90 23.07
N ARG A 110 -0.59 9.91 23.92
CA ARG A 110 -1.81 9.14 23.77
C ARG A 110 -3.02 10.04 23.86
N GLY A 111 -3.98 9.80 22.97
CA GLY A 111 -5.31 10.38 23.07
C GLY A 111 -5.40 11.90 22.94
N ILE A 112 -4.48 12.58 22.28
CA ILE A 112 -4.52 14.03 22.03
C ILE A 112 -4.86 14.35 20.58
N THR A 113 -5.41 15.55 20.33
CA THR A 113 -5.64 16.07 18.97
C THR A 113 -4.96 17.42 18.81
N ILE A 114 -4.19 17.59 17.74
CA ILE A 114 -3.75 18.91 17.25
C ILE A 114 -4.77 19.36 16.23
N ARG A 115 -5.45 20.48 16.46
CA ARG A 115 -6.56 20.93 15.62
C ARG A 115 -6.50 22.41 15.33
N GLY A 116 -6.64 22.78 14.05
CA GLY A 116 -6.80 24.14 13.58
C GLY A 116 -8.27 24.49 13.23
N GLU A 117 -8.43 25.57 12.50
CA GLU A 117 -9.72 26.07 11.95
C GLU A 117 -9.72 25.99 10.40
N GLY A 118 -9.37 24.81 9.90
CA GLY A 118 -9.28 24.57 8.45
C GLY A 118 -8.16 25.36 7.81
N GLY A 119 -8.40 25.81 6.57
CA GLY A 119 -7.44 26.61 5.82
C GLY A 119 -7.09 27.99 6.43
N ALA A 120 -7.84 28.44 7.42
CA ALA A 120 -7.54 29.68 8.14
C ALA A 120 -6.40 29.52 9.17
N THR A 121 -6.05 28.30 9.56
CA THR A 121 -4.88 28.00 10.39
C THR A 121 -3.75 27.53 9.51
N VAL A 122 -2.68 28.32 9.40
CA VAL A 122 -1.54 28.05 8.53
C VAL A 122 -0.24 27.91 9.33
N LEU A 123 0.41 26.78 9.22
CA LEU A 123 1.76 26.55 9.74
C LEU A 123 2.75 26.73 8.59
N ILE A 124 3.69 27.67 8.72
CA ILE A 124 4.77 27.89 7.76
C ILE A 124 6.05 27.27 8.32
N ALA A 125 6.48 26.17 7.73
CA ALA A 125 7.73 25.51 8.09
C ALA A 125 8.91 26.16 7.36
N THR A 126 9.96 26.52 8.10
CA THR A 126 11.19 27.12 7.54
C THR A 126 12.45 26.41 8.00
N GLY A 127 12.34 25.47 8.95
CA GLY A 127 13.46 24.71 9.48
C GLY A 127 13.78 23.46 8.65
N GLY A 128 14.90 22.84 9.01
CA GLY A 128 15.29 21.50 8.54
C GLY A 128 15.04 20.44 9.61
N GLY A 129 15.56 19.24 9.38
CA GLY A 129 15.44 18.08 10.25
C GLY A 129 14.86 16.90 9.50
N ALA A 130 14.57 15.78 10.19
CA ALA A 130 14.01 14.60 9.56
C ALA A 130 12.55 14.81 9.12
N SER A 131 11.77 15.57 9.91
CA SER A 131 10.39 15.93 9.58
C SER A 131 10.01 17.26 10.19
N PHE A 132 8.99 17.91 9.64
CA PHE A 132 8.43 19.12 10.24
C PHE A 132 7.51 18.79 11.43
N LEU A 133 6.55 17.87 11.24
CA LEU A 133 5.66 17.42 12.29
C LEU A 133 5.71 15.91 12.42
N GLN A 134 5.96 15.42 13.64
CA GLN A 134 6.05 13.98 13.91
C GLN A 134 5.03 13.53 14.96
N ILE A 135 4.25 12.51 14.61
CA ILE A 135 3.38 11.77 15.53
C ILE A 135 4.07 10.43 15.84
N GLY A 136 4.31 10.16 17.11
CA GLY A 136 5.20 9.10 17.52
C GLY A 136 6.63 9.60 17.54
N GLY A 137 7.59 8.75 17.49
CA GLY A 137 8.94 9.27 17.58
C GLY A 137 10.01 8.21 17.61
N GLY A 138 11.22 8.71 17.73
CA GLY A 138 12.41 7.93 17.92
C GLY A 138 12.97 7.36 16.63
N SER A 139 14.28 7.43 16.56
CA SER A 139 15.08 6.69 15.59
C SER A 139 15.23 5.23 16.00
N ASP A 140 14.26 4.69 16.74
CA ASP A 140 14.30 3.30 17.15
C ASP A 140 13.96 2.40 15.93
N TYR A 141 14.84 2.47 14.93
CA TYR A 141 14.98 1.44 13.91
C TYR A 141 15.46 0.10 14.51
N THR A 142 15.29 -0.09 15.82
CA THR A 142 15.60 -1.34 16.50
C THR A 142 14.60 -2.46 16.19
N TRP A 143 13.81 -2.28 15.14
CA TRP A 143 13.22 -3.40 14.40
C TRP A 143 14.28 -4.18 13.60
N SER A 144 15.50 -4.27 14.10
CA SER A 144 16.45 -5.27 13.63
C SER A 144 15.76 -6.63 13.71
N TRP A 145 16.09 -7.52 12.78
CA TRP A 145 15.61 -8.89 12.79
C TRP A 145 15.62 -9.42 14.23
N PRO A 146 14.47 -9.86 14.76
CA PRO A 146 14.35 -10.03 16.20
C PRO A 146 15.24 -11.15 16.73
N PRO A 147 15.64 -11.04 18.01
CA PRO A 147 16.39 -12.08 18.67
C PRO A 147 15.71 -13.44 18.59
N ALA A 148 16.48 -14.51 18.65
CA ALA A 148 16.02 -15.88 18.56
C ALA A 148 14.88 -16.27 19.54
N GLY A 149 14.68 -15.51 20.61
CA GLY A 149 13.67 -15.76 21.63
C GLY A 149 12.21 -15.49 21.22
N ASN A 150 11.99 -14.77 20.12
CA ASN A 150 10.64 -14.37 19.71
C ASN A 150 10.10 -15.21 18.53
N VAL A 151 10.59 -16.42 18.36
CA VAL A 151 10.11 -17.33 17.30
C VAL A 151 8.69 -17.78 17.61
N VAL A 152 7.80 -17.66 16.62
CA VAL A 152 6.43 -18.16 16.69
C VAL A 152 6.41 -19.63 16.33
N THR A 153 5.87 -20.46 17.22
CA THR A 153 5.86 -21.92 17.07
C THR A 153 4.50 -22.49 16.69
N ALA A 154 3.42 -21.72 16.88
CA ALA A 154 2.06 -22.12 16.48
C ALA A 154 1.17 -20.88 16.26
N GLY A 155 0.02 -21.10 15.61
CA GLY A 155 -0.92 -20.02 15.29
C GLY A 155 -0.56 -19.25 14.02
N LEU A 156 0.10 -19.89 13.04
CA LEU A 156 0.64 -19.29 11.84
C LEU A 156 -0.30 -19.33 10.62
N GLY A 157 -1.46 -19.95 10.75
CA GLY A 157 -2.45 -20.01 9.66
C GLY A 157 -3.18 -18.67 9.48
N LYS A 158 -3.58 -18.38 8.23
CA LYS A 158 -4.44 -17.23 7.90
C LYS A 158 -5.68 -17.18 8.79
N GLY A 159 -6.01 -16.01 9.32
CA GLY A 159 -7.13 -15.79 10.24
C GLY A 159 -6.81 -16.09 11.71
N SER A 160 -5.61 -16.57 12.03
CA SER A 160 -5.21 -16.83 13.41
C SER A 160 -5.23 -15.53 14.23
N ARG A 161 -5.81 -15.63 15.42
CA ARG A 161 -5.88 -14.56 16.43
C ARG A 161 -4.98 -14.82 17.63
N THR A 162 -4.23 -15.92 17.61
CA THR A 162 -3.35 -16.31 18.70
C THR A 162 -2.03 -16.84 18.16
N LEU A 163 -0.93 -16.29 18.65
CA LEU A 163 0.43 -16.73 18.36
C LEU A 163 1.03 -17.41 19.58
N THR A 164 1.70 -18.53 19.41
CA THR A 164 2.44 -19.21 20.47
C THR A 164 3.93 -18.90 20.33
N ILE A 165 4.54 -18.44 21.41
CA ILE A 165 5.98 -18.18 21.55
C ILE A 165 6.50 -18.76 22.86
N ALA A 166 7.81 -18.85 23.04
CA ALA A 166 8.40 -19.45 24.21
C ALA A 166 8.14 -18.64 25.50
N ASP A 167 8.16 -17.32 25.41
CA ASP A 167 8.00 -16.39 26.55
C ASP A 167 7.37 -15.07 26.08
N THR A 168 6.31 -14.65 26.76
CA THR A 168 5.61 -13.38 26.50
C THR A 168 5.93 -12.29 27.52
N SER A 169 6.87 -12.50 28.45
CA SER A 169 7.14 -11.60 29.58
C SER A 169 7.45 -10.17 29.12
N THR A 170 8.14 -10.01 27.99
CA THR A 170 8.53 -8.73 27.40
C THR A 170 7.40 -8.01 26.65
N PHE A 171 6.27 -8.67 26.43
CA PHE A 171 5.13 -8.10 25.75
C PHE A 171 4.09 -7.56 26.74
N ARG A 172 3.31 -6.56 26.28
CA ARG A 172 2.19 -5.98 27.04
C ARG A 172 0.91 -5.92 26.20
N VAL A 173 -0.24 -6.01 26.86
CA VAL A 173 -1.53 -5.79 26.21
C VAL A 173 -1.60 -4.35 25.70
N GLY A 174 -2.15 -4.16 24.50
CA GLY A 174 -2.19 -2.89 23.78
C GLY A 174 -0.93 -2.59 22.97
N GLN A 175 0.13 -3.38 23.10
CA GLN A 175 1.39 -3.14 22.39
C GLN A 175 1.26 -3.37 20.89
N LEU A 176 1.82 -2.46 20.11
CA LEU A 176 2.08 -2.64 18.68
C LEU A 176 3.19 -3.69 18.52
N ILE A 177 2.96 -4.68 17.71
CA ILE A 177 3.92 -5.71 17.37
C ILE A 177 4.05 -5.84 15.85
N GLN A 178 5.24 -6.22 15.42
CA GLN A 178 5.51 -6.59 14.04
C GLN A 178 5.73 -8.10 13.95
N ILE A 179 4.98 -8.75 13.08
CA ILE A 179 5.17 -10.15 12.72
C ILE A 179 5.97 -10.18 11.42
N ARG A 180 7.03 -10.98 11.37
CA ARG A 180 7.89 -11.13 10.19
C ARG A 180 8.04 -12.60 9.87
N ALA A 181 7.80 -12.94 8.62
CA ALA A 181 8.02 -14.28 8.10
C ALA A 181 9.02 -14.25 6.95
N ASN A 182 9.82 -15.30 6.83
CA ASN A 182 10.64 -15.53 5.68
C ASN A 182 9.77 -15.85 4.45
N ASN A 183 10.41 -15.91 3.32
CA ASN A 183 9.77 -16.21 2.06
C ASN A 183 8.95 -17.49 2.09
N ASN A 184 7.73 -17.42 1.58
CA ASN A 184 6.93 -18.61 1.29
C ASN A 184 7.26 -19.10 -0.13
N PRO A 185 7.74 -20.32 -0.32
CA PRO A 185 8.03 -20.88 -1.64
C PRO A 185 6.83 -20.87 -2.61
N ALA A 186 5.59 -20.92 -2.09
CA ALA A 186 4.38 -20.87 -2.90
C ALA A 186 4.06 -19.47 -3.43
N THR A 187 4.56 -18.43 -2.76
CA THR A 187 4.47 -17.04 -3.19
C THR A 187 5.87 -16.43 -3.12
N PRO A 188 6.72 -16.68 -4.10
CA PRO A 188 8.11 -16.24 -4.05
C PRO A 188 8.18 -14.74 -3.89
N VAL A 189 8.78 -14.31 -2.80
CA VAL A 189 9.05 -12.92 -2.52
C VAL A 189 10.49 -12.66 -2.93
N ILE A 190 10.68 -11.78 -3.88
CA ILE A 190 12.01 -11.41 -4.34
C ILE A 190 12.35 -10.07 -3.74
N SER A 191 13.51 -9.97 -3.12
CA SER A 191 14.06 -8.74 -2.62
C SER A 191 15.43 -8.48 -3.20
N VAL A 192 15.66 -7.26 -3.60
CA VAL A 192 16.98 -6.77 -4.05
C VAL A 192 17.97 -6.61 -2.90
N PHE A 193 17.45 -6.47 -1.69
CA PHE A 193 18.26 -6.14 -0.52
C PHE A 193 18.62 -7.34 0.35
N GLY A 194 18.22 -8.56 -0.05
CA GLY A 194 18.52 -9.78 0.70
C GLY A 194 17.95 -9.78 2.13
N TYR A 195 16.89 -9.04 2.38
CA TYR A 195 16.28 -8.99 3.71
C TYR A 195 15.48 -10.26 3.97
N GLU A 196 15.85 -10.99 4.99
CA GLU A 196 14.97 -11.97 5.58
C GLU A 196 13.73 -11.29 6.20
N GLY A 197 12.61 -11.99 6.30
CA GLY A 197 11.42 -11.48 6.98
C GLY A 197 10.69 -10.40 6.21
N LEU A 198 10.48 -10.60 4.93
CA LEU A 198 9.84 -9.64 4.04
C LEU A 198 8.32 -9.68 4.10
N GLN A 199 7.72 -10.83 4.44
CA GLN A 199 6.30 -10.87 4.76
C GLN A 199 6.10 -10.28 6.14
N ARG A 200 5.42 -9.15 6.21
CA ARG A 200 5.24 -8.39 7.44
C ARG A 200 3.78 -8.12 7.71
N GLN A 201 3.46 -8.05 8.98
CA GLN A 201 2.17 -7.54 9.44
C GLN A 201 2.37 -6.80 10.76
N MET A 202 1.87 -5.58 10.82
CA MET A 202 1.71 -4.83 12.05
C MET A 202 0.38 -5.20 12.69
N THR A 203 0.36 -5.48 13.99
CA THR A 203 -0.87 -5.79 14.72
C THR A 203 -0.73 -5.42 16.19
N ARG A 204 -1.81 -5.54 16.96
CA ARG A 204 -1.80 -5.24 18.41
C ARG A 204 -1.97 -6.50 19.24
N VAL A 205 -1.31 -6.55 20.37
CA VAL A 205 -1.57 -7.54 21.41
C VAL A 205 -2.87 -7.18 22.13
N THR A 206 -3.87 -8.03 22.06
CA THR A 206 -5.17 -7.84 22.73
C THR A 206 -5.29 -8.63 24.03
N GLY A 207 -4.43 -9.63 24.24
CA GLY A 207 -4.34 -10.45 25.43
C GLY A 207 -3.08 -11.29 25.42
N LYS A 208 -2.67 -11.81 26.57
CA LYS A 208 -1.52 -12.72 26.65
C LYS A 208 -1.65 -13.71 27.80
N THR A 209 -1.01 -14.86 27.64
CA THR A 209 -0.64 -15.81 28.70
C THR A 209 0.87 -15.88 28.82
N ALA A 210 1.42 -16.84 29.55
CA ALA A 210 2.88 -17.01 29.63
C ALA A 210 3.53 -17.34 28.26
N THR A 211 2.79 -17.98 27.36
CA THR A 211 3.32 -18.49 26.09
C THR A 211 2.47 -18.12 24.86
N THR A 212 1.37 -17.38 25.02
CA THR A 212 0.54 -16.97 23.89
C THR A 212 0.29 -15.48 23.88
N LEU A 213 0.22 -14.91 22.65
CA LEU A 213 -0.22 -13.55 22.38
C LEU A 213 -1.53 -13.62 21.59
N SER A 214 -2.60 -13.01 22.12
CA SER A 214 -3.80 -12.73 21.33
C SER A 214 -3.57 -11.46 20.52
N ILE A 215 -3.99 -11.44 19.24
CA ILE A 215 -3.73 -10.35 18.31
C ILE A 215 -4.98 -9.86 17.60
N HIS A 216 -4.99 -8.57 17.22
CA HIS A 216 -5.98 -7.98 16.33
C HIS A 216 -5.35 -6.82 15.52
N PRO A 217 -5.52 -6.78 14.19
CA PRO A 217 -6.19 -7.77 13.32
C PRO A 217 -5.56 -9.17 13.35
N PRO A 218 -6.31 -10.21 12.89
CA PRO A 218 -5.77 -11.57 12.76
C PRO A 218 -4.71 -11.64 11.65
N LEU A 219 -3.99 -12.76 11.55
CA LEU A 219 -3.04 -12.98 10.46
C LEU A 219 -3.75 -12.90 9.09
N TYR A 220 -3.17 -12.15 8.17
CA TYR A 220 -3.67 -12.01 6.80
C TYR A 220 -3.21 -13.14 5.90
N ALA A 221 -2.01 -13.66 6.12
CA ALA A 221 -1.41 -14.72 5.33
C ALA A 221 -1.24 -16.01 6.13
N ASP A 222 -1.08 -17.12 5.41
CA ASP A 222 -0.57 -18.37 5.98
C ASP A 222 0.97 -18.29 6.04
N LEU A 223 1.52 -18.26 7.24
CA LEU A 223 2.94 -18.12 7.52
C LEU A 223 3.60 -19.44 7.96
N GLY A 224 2.86 -20.54 7.94
CA GLY A 224 3.27 -21.82 8.52
C GLY A 224 4.43 -22.53 7.82
N ALA A 225 4.73 -22.16 6.57
CA ALA A 225 5.78 -22.81 5.78
C ALA A 225 7.19 -22.26 6.05
N THR A 226 7.33 -21.20 6.86
CA THR A 226 8.61 -20.47 7.00
C THR A 226 8.86 -20.06 8.45
N ARG A 227 10.11 -19.71 8.76
CA ARG A 227 10.43 -19.17 10.08
C ARG A 227 9.74 -17.82 10.27
N THR A 228 8.91 -17.76 11.29
CA THR A 228 8.17 -16.54 11.67
C THR A 228 8.62 -16.07 13.04
N VAL A 229 8.78 -14.77 13.19
CA VAL A 229 9.21 -14.12 14.42
C VAL A 229 8.32 -12.93 14.74
N VAL A 230 8.24 -12.57 16.03
CA VAL A 230 7.48 -11.42 16.50
C VAL A 230 8.37 -10.49 17.33
N ALA A 231 8.23 -9.18 17.09
CA ALA A 231 8.89 -8.14 17.87
C ALA A 231 7.88 -7.09 18.35
N GLY A 232 8.04 -6.62 19.57
CA GLY A 232 7.18 -5.58 20.15
C GLY A 232 7.82 -4.19 20.06
N ALA A 233 7.03 -3.16 19.74
CA ALA A 233 7.45 -1.78 19.84
C ALA A 233 7.75 -1.42 21.30
N GLN A 234 8.92 -0.84 21.56
CA GLN A 234 9.24 -0.35 22.91
C GLN A 234 8.31 0.79 23.31
N PHE A 235 8.08 1.70 22.39
CA PHE A 235 7.20 2.85 22.51
C PHE A 235 6.27 2.95 21.31
N GLN A 236 5.11 3.61 21.48
CA GLN A 236 4.15 3.86 20.41
C GLN A 236 3.29 5.10 20.74
N ALA A 237 2.96 5.89 19.72
CA ALA A 237 1.88 6.87 19.81
C ALA A 237 0.53 6.15 19.63
N GLU A 238 -0.49 6.59 20.36
CA GLU A 238 -1.81 5.93 20.29
C GLU A 238 -2.94 6.95 20.31
N GLY A 239 -3.82 6.88 19.29
CA GLY A 239 -4.99 7.74 19.23
C GLY A 239 -4.67 9.23 19.16
N VAL A 240 -3.61 9.61 18.45
CA VAL A 240 -3.20 11.01 18.24
C VAL A 240 -3.72 11.49 16.90
N GLY A 241 -4.36 12.66 16.87
CA GLY A 241 -4.92 13.27 15.66
C GLY A 241 -4.22 14.55 15.25
N LEU A 242 -4.17 14.78 13.93
CA LEU A 242 -3.84 16.06 13.30
C LEU A 242 -5.01 16.45 12.40
N GLU A 243 -5.61 17.61 12.65
CA GLU A 243 -6.88 17.97 12.01
C GLU A 243 -6.98 19.43 11.60
N SER A 244 -7.65 19.64 10.46
CA SER A 244 -8.22 20.94 10.07
C SER A 244 -7.22 22.08 10.10
N LEU A 245 -6.12 21.95 9.33
CA LEU A 245 -5.11 23.02 9.19
C LEU A 245 -4.35 22.90 7.86
N ARG A 246 -3.57 23.91 7.57
CA ARG A 246 -2.69 23.96 6.40
C ARG A 246 -1.23 24.00 6.82
N ILE A 247 -0.38 23.29 6.10
CA ILE A 247 1.08 23.25 6.29
C ILE A 247 1.74 23.70 4.98
N GLU A 248 2.54 24.75 5.05
CA GLU A 248 3.36 25.29 3.96
C GLU A 248 4.81 24.89 4.17
N MET A 249 5.33 24.05 3.29
CA MET A 249 6.69 23.51 3.38
C MET A 249 7.68 24.17 2.44
N GLY A 250 7.25 25.13 1.61
CA GLY A 250 8.07 25.68 0.52
C GLY A 250 9.40 26.32 0.94
N GLN A 251 9.57 26.62 2.21
CA GLN A 251 10.81 27.16 2.78
C GLN A 251 11.56 26.16 3.68
N SER A 252 11.03 24.96 3.84
CA SER A 252 11.62 23.92 4.68
C SER A 252 12.48 22.97 3.87
N THR A 253 13.59 22.52 4.45
CA THR A 253 14.45 21.47 3.90
C THR A 253 14.17 20.09 4.51
N ALA A 254 13.21 20.00 5.44
CA ALA A 254 12.80 18.71 6.01
C ALA A 254 12.18 17.81 4.92
N PRO A 255 12.68 16.60 4.72
CA PRO A 255 12.19 15.70 3.67
C PRO A 255 10.72 15.29 3.88
N PHE A 256 10.26 15.17 5.11
CA PHE A 256 8.89 14.80 5.45
C PHE A 256 8.15 15.99 6.07
N ALA A 257 6.97 16.33 5.53
CA ALA A 257 6.14 17.35 6.19
C ALA A 257 5.46 16.78 7.44
N VAL A 258 4.79 15.64 7.33
CA VAL A 258 4.17 14.94 8.46
C VAL A 258 4.62 13.48 8.47
N TRP A 259 5.06 13.00 9.62
CA TRP A 259 5.55 11.63 9.80
C TRP A 259 4.83 10.95 10.97
N LEU A 260 4.12 9.85 10.68
CA LEU A 260 3.57 8.93 11.68
C LEU A 260 4.53 7.75 11.84
N GLN A 261 5.14 7.63 13.01
CA GLN A 261 6.13 6.60 13.32
C GLN A 261 5.69 5.77 14.53
N GLN A 262 5.60 4.46 14.36
CA GLN A 262 5.13 3.56 15.42
C GLN A 262 3.80 4.06 16.02
N ALA A 263 2.86 4.37 15.15
CA ALA A 263 1.58 4.96 15.49
C ALA A 263 0.46 3.91 15.40
N VAL A 264 -0.45 3.93 16.37
CA VAL A 264 -1.61 3.04 16.45
C VAL A 264 -2.89 3.85 16.62
N GLY A 265 -3.85 3.63 15.71
CA GLY A 265 -5.12 4.35 15.76
C GLY A 265 -4.96 5.87 15.71
N CYS A 266 -3.92 6.36 15.05
CA CYS A 266 -3.67 7.79 14.84
C CYS A 266 -4.28 8.24 13.52
N TRP A 267 -4.51 9.55 13.37
CA TRP A 267 -5.13 10.04 12.14
C TRP A 267 -4.63 11.41 11.71
N VAL A 268 -4.76 11.64 10.39
CA VAL A 268 -4.60 12.96 9.75
C VAL A 268 -5.85 13.19 8.91
N THR A 269 -6.62 14.23 9.24
CA THR A 269 -7.86 14.53 8.52
C THR A 269 -8.05 16.01 8.26
N ASP A 270 -8.60 16.35 7.08
CA ASP A 270 -8.83 17.74 6.65
C ASP A 270 -7.57 18.62 6.71
N VAL A 271 -6.42 18.04 6.37
CA VAL A 271 -5.13 18.75 6.36
C VAL A 271 -4.69 19.01 4.92
N HIS A 272 -4.30 20.25 4.64
CA HIS A 272 -3.69 20.65 3.38
C HIS A 272 -2.18 20.81 3.56
N ILE A 273 -1.38 19.99 2.88
CA ILE A 273 0.09 20.05 2.92
C ILE A 273 0.61 20.45 1.55
N ARG A 274 1.41 21.51 1.49
CA ARG A 274 1.95 22.04 0.24
C ARG A 274 3.46 22.07 0.21
N GLN A 275 3.99 21.85 -1.00
CA GLN A 275 5.38 22.10 -1.35
C GLN A 275 6.39 21.40 -0.41
N ALA A 276 6.10 20.17 0.02
CA ALA A 276 7.06 19.36 0.76
C ALA A 276 8.32 19.10 -0.10
N ALA A 277 9.46 18.95 0.55
CA ALA A 277 10.71 18.70 -0.14
C ALA A 277 10.69 17.35 -0.86
N ASN A 278 10.34 16.26 -0.17
CA ASN A 278 10.29 14.91 -0.73
C ASN A 278 8.94 14.21 -0.48
N TYR A 279 8.35 14.35 0.72
CA TYR A 279 7.15 13.61 1.10
C TYR A 279 6.19 14.51 1.88
N HIS A 280 4.91 14.54 1.47
CA HIS A 280 3.93 15.28 2.28
C HIS A 280 3.56 14.49 3.54
N LEU A 281 3.28 13.20 3.41
CA LEU A 281 2.87 12.36 4.52
C LEU A 281 3.60 11.02 4.46
N PHE A 282 4.16 10.60 5.60
CA PHE A 282 4.83 9.32 5.75
C PHE A 282 4.23 8.54 6.91
N LEU A 283 3.74 7.33 6.64
CA LEU A 283 3.33 6.35 7.64
C LEU A 283 4.38 5.25 7.68
N ASN A 284 4.98 5.03 8.85
CA ASN A 284 6.01 4.01 9.02
C ASN A 284 5.76 3.17 10.26
N ASP A 285 5.95 1.85 10.16
CA ASP A 285 5.80 0.88 11.25
C ASP A 285 4.52 1.11 12.09
N SER A 286 3.39 1.31 11.43
CA SER A 286 2.17 1.78 12.05
C SER A 286 0.98 0.86 11.75
N ALA A 287 -0.04 0.88 12.61
CA ALA A 287 -1.25 0.08 12.42
C ALA A 287 -2.52 0.86 12.71
N GLN A 288 -3.59 0.53 11.99
CA GLN A 288 -4.94 1.06 12.22
C GLN A 288 -5.00 2.59 12.22
N CYS A 289 -4.19 3.26 11.40
CA CYS A 289 -4.19 4.70 11.23
C CYS A 289 -5.14 5.12 10.10
N GLU A 290 -5.59 6.38 10.12
CA GLU A 290 -6.41 6.96 9.05
C GLU A 290 -5.78 8.20 8.45
N VAL A 291 -5.86 8.32 7.10
CA VAL A 291 -5.60 9.54 6.34
C VAL A 291 -6.83 9.83 5.51
N ARG A 292 -7.52 10.91 5.84
CA ARG A 292 -8.83 11.19 5.24
C ARG A 292 -9.00 12.66 4.88
N ARG A 293 -9.61 12.92 3.72
CA ARG A 293 -9.97 14.27 3.28
C ARG A 293 -8.82 15.26 3.26
N CYS A 294 -7.60 14.77 3.13
CA CYS A 294 -6.40 15.60 3.01
C CYS A 294 -6.19 16.07 1.57
N PHE A 295 -5.47 17.18 1.42
CA PHE A 295 -4.94 17.62 0.15
C PHE A 295 -3.42 17.67 0.21
N LEU A 296 -2.77 16.76 -0.51
CA LEU A 296 -1.32 16.64 -0.61
C LEU A 296 -0.90 17.24 -1.95
N ASP A 297 -0.41 18.49 -1.89
CA ASP A 297 -0.31 19.38 -3.06
C ASP A 297 1.13 19.73 -3.40
N THR A 298 1.59 19.27 -4.53
CA THR A 298 2.85 19.66 -5.18
C THR A 298 4.09 19.45 -4.31
N LEU A 299 4.98 18.58 -4.75
CA LEU A 299 6.32 18.48 -4.18
C LEU A 299 7.25 19.54 -4.77
N ASN A 300 8.19 20.03 -3.97
CA ASN A 300 9.27 20.88 -4.46
C ASN A 300 10.33 20.09 -5.24
N HIS A 301 10.29 18.79 -5.12
CA HIS A 301 11.23 17.88 -5.75
C HIS A 301 10.76 17.50 -7.16
N THR A 302 11.67 17.52 -8.13
CA THR A 302 11.41 17.18 -9.54
C THR A 302 11.93 15.78 -9.93
N GLY A 303 12.51 15.05 -9.00
CA GLY A 303 13.09 13.73 -9.21
C GLY A 303 12.21 12.57 -8.71
N SER A 304 12.70 11.34 -8.83
CA SER A 304 12.02 10.10 -8.46
C SER A 304 12.09 9.73 -6.97
N ASN A 305 12.60 10.60 -6.11
CA ASN A 305 12.79 10.30 -4.68
C ASN A 305 11.81 11.07 -3.80
N GLY A 306 10.53 10.94 -4.09
CA GLY A 306 9.50 11.59 -3.28
C GLY A 306 8.14 10.96 -3.55
N ALA A 307 7.20 11.10 -2.62
CA ALA A 307 5.83 10.71 -2.81
C ALA A 307 4.88 11.67 -2.10
N ALA A 308 3.65 11.79 -2.59
CA ALA A 308 2.67 12.54 -1.81
C ALA A 308 2.34 11.78 -0.52
N LEU A 309 2.12 10.48 -0.61
CA LEU A 309 1.92 9.59 0.53
C LEU A 309 2.88 8.40 0.43
N LEU A 310 3.76 8.26 1.42
CA LEU A 310 4.65 7.11 1.57
C LEU A 310 4.17 6.22 2.71
N CYS A 311 4.09 4.91 2.46
CA CYS A 311 3.64 3.90 3.41
C CYS A 311 4.67 2.78 3.51
N ASN A 312 5.36 2.66 4.64
CA ASN A 312 6.32 1.59 4.89
C ASN A 312 5.87 0.73 6.06
N THR A 313 5.76 -0.58 5.86
CA THR A 313 5.44 -1.53 6.93
C THR A 313 4.20 -1.09 7.74
N ILE A 314 3.13 -0.74 7.05
CA ILE A 314 1.86 -0.41 7.70
C ILE A 314 0.85 -1.54 7.55
N SER A 315 -0.05 -1.70 8.52
CA SER A 315 -1.13 -2.67 8.39
C SER A 315 -2.45 -2.13 8.91
N ALA A 316 -3.53 -2.57 8.30
CA ALA A 316 -4.89 -2.18 8.70
C ALA A 316 -5.13 -0.66 8.70
N CYS A 317 -4.44 0.08 7.88
CA CYS A 317 -4.64 1.53 7.73
C CYS A 317 -5.71 1.84 6.69
N LEU A 318 -6.40 2.98 6.84
CA LEU A 318 -7.42 3.48 5.93
C LEU A 318 -6.97 4.83 5.35
N VAL A 319 -6.84 4.88 4.04
CA VAL A 319 -6.49 6.07 3.27
C VAL A 319 -7.65 6.35 2.31
N GLU A 320 -8.52 7.31 2.66
CA GLU A 320 -9.71 7.52 1.85
C GLU A 320 -10.04 8.99 1.62
N ASP A 321 -10.65 9.27 0.46
CA ASP A 321 -11.20 10.59 0.10
C ASP A 321 -10.15 11.71 0.13
N ASN A 322 -8.90 11.43 -0.26
CA ASN A 322 -7.83 12.40 -0.34
C ASN A 322 -7.64 12.92 -1.77
N ILE A 323 -7.13 14.13 -1.90
CA ILE A 323 -6.63 14.72 -3.14
C ILE A 323 -5.10 14.65 -3.09
N LEU A 324 -4.49 13.97 -4.05
CA LEU A 324 -3.04 13.86 -4.19
C LEU A 324 -2.65 14.40 -5.57
N TYR A 325 -1.80 15.42 -5.58
CA TYR A 325 -1.52 16.18 -6.78
C TYR A 325 -0.05 16.57 -6.89
N ARG A 326 0.51 16.43 -8.09
CA ARG A 326 1.90 16.82 -8.43
C ARG A 326 2.97 16.21 -7.55
N ALA A 327 3.00 14.90 -7.50
CA ALA A 327 4.05 14.11 -6.88
C ALA A 327 4.34 12.85 -7.71
N PHE A 328 5.48 12.23 -7.48
CA PHE A 328 5.87 11.00 -8.15
C PHE A 328 6.59 10.04 -7.19
N PRO A 329 5.94 8.91 -6.84
CA PRO A 329 4.51 8.61 -7.06
C PRO A 329 3.57 9.44 -6.18
N LEU A 330 2.25 9.33 -6.43
CA LEU A 330 1.25 9.97 -5.54
C LEU A 330 1.01 9.12 -4.29
N ILE A 331 0.86 7.81 -4.45
CA ILE A 331 0.83 6.83 -3.35
C ILE A 331 1.94 5.81 -3.59
N GLU A 332 2.77 5.59 -2.59
CA GLU A 332 3.84 4.60 -2.59
C GLU A 332 3.72 3.67 -1.40
N VAL A 333 3.64 2.36 -1.65
CA VAL A 333 3.44 1.34 -0.62
C VAL A 333 4.61 0.37 -0.60
N ASN A 334 5.24 0.21 0.57
CA ASN A 334 6.52 -0.45 0.70
C ASN A 334 6.58 -1.46 1.86
N HIS A 335 7.56 -2.34 1.79
CA HIS A 335 8.14 -3.11 2.91
C HIS A 335 7.16 -3.96 3.70
N GLY A 336 6.33 -4.75 3.01
CA GLY A 336 5.41 -5.68 3.65
C GLY A 336 4.17 -5.02 4.24
N SER A 337 3.81 -3.84 3.74
CA SER A 337 2.53 -3.21 4.09
C SER A 337 1.36 -4.11 3.71
N SER A 338 0.44 -4.37 4.67
CA SER A 338 -0.55 -5.42 4.48
C SER A 338 -1.92 -5.10 5.08
N GLY A 339 -3.00 -5.54 4.38
CA GLY A 339 -4.37 -5.39 4.84
C GLY A 339 -4.88 -3.96 4.92
N ASN A 340 -4.29 -3.05 4.15
CA ASN A 340 -4.67 -1.64 4.11
C ASN A 340 -5.78 -1.39 3.08
N VAL A 341 -6.49 -0.28 3.24
CA VAL A 341 -7.49 0.21 2.28
C VAL A 341 -7.07 1.58 1.76
N PHE A 342 -6.96 1.70 0.43
CA PHE A 342 -6.74 2.94 -0.30
C PHE A 342 -7.98 3.17 -1.17
N ALA A 343 -8.89 4.06 -0.73
CA ALA A 343 -10.19 4.15 -1.37
C ALA A 343 -10.64 5.59 -1.65
N TYR A 344 -11.32 5.75 -2.79
CA TYR A 344 -11.95 7.01 -3.20
C TYR A 344 -11.00 8.21 -3.25
N ASN A 345 -9.69 7.96 -3.43
CA ASN A 345 -8.69 9.01 -3.58
C ASN A 345 -8.67 9.53 -5.01
N PHE A 346 -8.48 10.83 -5.14
CA PHE A 346 -8.25 11.51 -6.40
C PHE A 346 -6.75 11.77 -6.58
N CYS A 347 -6.15 11.06 -7.52
CA CYS A 347 -4.71 11.03 -7.76
C CYS A 347 -4.41 11.57 -9.16
N GLU A 348 -3.84 12.78 -9.28
CA GLU A 348 -3.60 13.41 -10.59
C GLU A 348 -2.24 14.10 -10.68
N ASP A 349 -1.75 14.21 -11.92
CA ASP A 349 -0.49 14.86 -12.28
C ASP A 349 0.73 14.21 -11.62
N SER A 350 0.86 12.88 -11.83
CA SER A 350 2.00 12.06 -11.38
C SER A 350 3.14 12.06 -12.42
N ALA A 351 3.49 13.21 -12.98
CA ALA A 351 4.59 13.23 -13.95
C ALA A 351 5.95 12.97 -13.25
N PRO A 352 6.80 12.07 -13.77
CA PRO A 352 6.79 11.48 -15.10
C PRO A 352 6.12 10.10 -15.22
N GLY A 353 5.37 9.57 -14.24
CA GLY A 353 4.87 8.28 -14.54
C GLY A 353 3.88 7.57 -13.61
N VAL A 354 4.22 7.19 -12.40
CA VAL A 354 3.38 6.32 -11.55
C VAL A 354 2.50 7.14 -10.62
N ALA A 355 1.19 6.87 -10.63
CA ALA A 355 0.27 7.49 -9.68
C ALA A 355 0.17 6.67 -8.38
N ILE A 356 -0.19 5.40 -8.50
CA ILE A 356 -0.27 4.48 -7.36
C ILE A 356 0.78 3.38 -7.56
N ASP A 357 1.81 3.35 -6.74
CA ASP A 357 2.75 2.25 -6.67
C ASP A 357 2.37 1.33 -5.52
N SER A 358 1.74 0.21 -5.86
CA SER A 358 1.30 -0.78 -4.88
C SER A 358 2.45 -1.61 -4.34
N ASN A 359 3.66 -1.47 -4.89
CA ASN A 359 4.86 -2.14 -4.43
C ASN A 359 6.13 -1.48 -4.96
N HIS A 360 6.78 -0.68 -4.13
CA HIS A 360 8.14 -0.22 -4.37
C HIS A 360 9.16 -0.82 -3.38
N GLY A 361 8.72 -1.62 -2.44
CA GLY A 361 9.51 -2.41 -1.51
C GLY A 361 8.78 -3.71 -1.16
N PRO A 362 9.49 -4.85 -1.05
CA PRO A 362 8.86 -6.13 -0.85
C PRO A 362 8.28 -6.24 0.56
N HIS A 363 7.34 -7.00 0.85
CA HIS A 363 6.38 -7.80 0.11
C HIS A 363 4.97 -7.37 0.56
N ASN A 364 4.41 -6.39 -0.12
CA ASN A 364 3.06 -5.92 0.20
C ASN A 364 2.04 -7.01 -0.12
N ALA A 365 0.96 -7.09 0.68
CA ALA A 365 -0.06 -8.11 0.47
C ALA A 365 -1.41 -7.73 1.07
N PHE A 366 -2.49 -8.24 0.47
CA PHE A 366 -3.87 -8.06 0.95
C PHE A 366 -4.34 -6.62 1.06
N ASN A 367 -3.73 -5.70 0.33
CA ASN A 367 -4.20 -4.33 0.25
C ASN A 367 -5.38 -4.23 -0.72
N LEU A 368 -6.32 -3.33 -0.40
CA LEU A 368 -7.47 -3.02 -1.24
C LEU A 368 -7.30 -1.62 -1.83
N TYR A 369 -7.33 -1.52 -3.14
CA TYR A 369 -7.41 -0.27 -3.90
C TYR A 369 -8.80 -0.18 -4.51
N GLU A 370 -9.70 0.66 -3.94
CA GLU A 370 -11.11 0.68 -4.33
C GLU A 370 -11.60 2.09 -4.66
N GLY A 371 -12.27 2.23 -5.80
CA GLY A 371 -13.01 3.45 -6.13
C GLY A 371 -12.14 4.68 -6.37
N ASN A 372 -10.84 4.52 -6.58
CA ASN A 372 -9.93 5.64 -6.82
C ASN A 372 -10.05 6.14 -8.26
N ILE A 373 -9.75 7.42 -8.46
CA ILE A 373 -9.42 8.01 -9.76
C ILE A 373 -7.92 8.21 -9.83
N ALA A 374 -7.27 7.61 -10.82
CA ALA A 374 -5.84 7.75 -11.01
C ALA A 374 -5.47 7.54 -12.49
N PRO A 375 -4.35 8.09 -12.97
CA PRO A 375 -3.80 7.71 -14.25
C PRO A 375 -3.50 6.22 -14.35
N ASN A 376 -2.83 5.66 -13.35
CA ASN A 376 -2.41 4.26 -13.37
C ASN A 376 -2.15 3.70 -11.96
N LEU A 377 -2.06 2.36 -11.90
CA LEU A 377 -1.57 1.61 -10.74
C LEU A 377 -0.47 0.65 -11.20
N GLN A 378 0.63 0.62 -10.46
CA GLN A 378 1.74 -0.27 -10.71
C GLN A 378 2.04 -1.12 -9.47
N SER A 379 2.41 -2.38 -9.69
CA SER A 379 3.22 -3.16 -8.78
C SER A 379 4.59 -3.29 -9.41
N ASP A 380 5.52 -2.44 -9.02
CA ASP A 380 6.86 -2.50 -9.58
C ASP A 380 7.65 -3.69 -8.99
N GLY A 381 8.62 -4.16 -9.71
CA GLY A 381 9.52 -5.21 -9.24
C GLY A 381 10.86 -4.65 -8.81
N TYR A 382 10.97 -3.34 -8.57
CA TYR A 382 12.27 -2.67 -8.43
C TYR A 382 13.07 -3.16 -7.23
N PHE A 383 12.45 -3.22 -6.06
CA PHE A 383 13.06 -3.71 -4.83
C PHE A 383 12.57 -5.09 -4.40
N GLY A 384 11.65 -5.66 -5.13
CA GLY A 384 11.09 -6.97 -4.87
C GLY A 384 9.69 -7.13 -5.43
N SER A 385 9.01 -8.19 -5.01
CA SER A 385 7.69 -8.56 -5.51
C SER A 385 6.60 -8.38 -4.46
N THR A 386 5.35 -8.45 -4.91
CA THR A 386 4.15 -8.36 -4.08
C THR A 386 3.14 -9.44 -4.46
N SER A 387 2.12 -9.65 -3.63
CA SER A 387 1.08 -10.63 -3.92
C SER A 387 -0.25 -10.28 -3.27
N THR A 388 -1.34 -10.81 -3.85
CA THR A 388 -2.66 -10.89 -3.20
C THR A 388 -3.35 -9.55 -2.96
N ASP A 389 -2.93 -8.47 -3.62
CA ASP A 389 -3.63 -7.20 -3.57
C ASP A 389 -4.87 -7.22 -4.48
N THR A 390 -5.85 -6.39 -4.14
CA THR A 390 -7.12 -6.28 -4.85
C THR A 390 -7.32 -4.87 -5.41
N VAL A 391 -7.56 -4.78 -6.72
CA VAL A 391 -7.85 -3.53 -7.46
C VAL A 391 -9.31 -3.60 -7.90
N PHE A 392 -10.18 -2.82 -7.23
CA PHE A 392 -11.63 -2.96 -7.32
C PHE A 392 -12.33 -1.64 -7.64
N ARG A 393 -13.15 -1.64 -8.70
CA ARG A 393 -13.99 -0.48 -9.06
C ARG A 393 -13.27 0.86 -9.13
N ASN A 394 -12.00 0.90 -9.60
CA ASN A 394 -11.30 2.15 -9.85
C ASN A 394 -11.56 2.67 -11.26
N TRP A 395 -11.38 3.95 -11.48
CA TRP A 395 -11.17 4.49 -12.81
C TRP A 395 -9.69 4.82 -13.00
N LEU A 396 -9.03 3.96 -13.79
CA LEU A 396 -7.61 4.09 -14.15
C LEU A 396 -7.55 4.59 -15.60
N HIS A 397 -7.50 5.92 -15.76
CA HIS A 397 -7.74 6.53 -17.07
C HIS A 397 -6.52 6.55 -17.99
N GLY A 398 -5.35 6.12 -17.54
CA GLY A 398 -4.11 6.01 -18.30
C GLY A 398 -3.34 7.34 -18.39
N LEU A 399 -2.04 7.22 -18.66
CA LEU A 399 -1.16 8.36 -19.00
C LEU A 399 -0.81 8.29 -20.49
N LEU A 400 -0.91 9.42 -21.17
CA LEU A 400 -0.42 9.58 -22.53
C LEU A 400 1.03 10.06 -22.50
N GLY A 401 1.91 9.26 -23.12
CA GLY A 401 3.30 9.65 -23.34
C GLY A 401 4.27 9.19 -22.24
N GLY A 402 5.52 8.98 -22.63
CA GLY A 402 6.59 8.55 -21.74
C GLY A 402 6.71 7.04 -21.57
N ARG A 403 7.48 6.61 -20.58
CA ARG A 403 7.83 5.21 -20.34
C ARG A 403 6.68 4.37 -19.73
N MET A 404 5.56 4.98 -19.39
CA MET A 404 4.53 4.41 -18.51
C MET A 404 3.12 4.53 -19.09
N ALA A 405 2.96 4.12 -20.35
CA ALA A 405 1.71 4.17 -21.08
C ALA A 405 0.79 2.97 -20.78
N TRP A 406 0.47 2.72 -19.51
CA TRP A 406 -0.44 1.67 -19.08
C TRP A 406 -1.46 2.18 -18.06
N THR A 407 -2.49 1.41 -17.83
CA THR A 407 -3.47 1.62 -16.75
C THR A 407 -3.09 0.81 -15.50
N ILE A 408 -2.71 -0.46 -15.72
CA ILE A 408 -2.22 -1.36 -14.67
C ILE A 408 -0.94 -2.02 -15.16
N SER A 409 0.12 -1.98 -14.34
CA SER A 409 1.35 -2.71 -14.60
C SER A 409 1.68 -3.61 -13.40
N LEU A 410 1.61 -4.92 -13.62
CA LEU A 410 2.00 -5.92 -12.64
C LEU A 410 3.30 -6.55 -13.10
N ASN A 411 4.40 -6.11 -12.52
CA ASN A 411 5.72 -6.52 -12.95
C ASN A 411 6.05 -7.96 -12.50
N ARG A 412 7.20 -8.42 -12.92
CA ARG A 412 7.71 -9.76 -12.68
C ARG A 412 7.60 -10.15 -11.20
N PHE A 413 7.25 -11.40 -10.94
CA PHE A 413 7.04 -12.02 -9.63
C PHE A 413 5.84 -11.54 -8.82
N THR A 414 5.08 -10.59 -9.31
CA THR A 414 3.76 -10.27 -8.74
C THR A 414 2.84 -11.48 -8.88
N ARG A 415 2.13 -11.84 -7.81
CA ARG A 415 1.28 -13.05 -7.79
C ARG A 415 -0.10 -12.77 -7.21
N ALA A 416 -1.07 -13.52 -7.71
CA ALA A 416 -2.41 -13.62 -7.13
C ALA A 416 -3.17 -12.30 -6.96
N TYR A 417 -2.91 -11.29 -7.77
CA TYR A 417 -3.71 -10.07 -7.79
C TYR A 417 -5.15 -10.35 -8.25
N SER A 418 -6.07 -9.54 -7.75
CA SER A 418 -7.47 -9.54 -8.18
C SER A 418 -7.80 -8.17 -8.77
N VAL A 419 -8.11 -8.11 -10.06
CA VAL A 419 -8.45 -6.89 -10.81
C VAL A 419 -9.91 -7.03 -11.27
N VAL A 420 -10.84 -6.35 -10.60
CA VAL A 420 -12.27 -6.63 -10.73
C VAL A 420 -13.09 -5.34 -10.83
N GLY A 421 -13.95 -5.27 -11.86
CA GLY A 421 -14.94 -4.22 -12.01
C GLY A 421 -14.40 -2.81 -12.25
N ASN A 422 -13.15 -2.67 -12.66
CA ASN A 422 -12.53 -1.37 -12.92
C ASN A 422 -12.97 -0.81 -14.28
N ILE A 423 -12.82 0.50 -14.46
CA ILE A 423 -12.89 1.18 -15.73
C ILE A 423 -11.47 1.54 -16.14
N LEU A 424 -11.02 0.97 -17.25
CA LEU A 424 -9.66 1.13 -17.77
C LEU A 424 -9.68 2.09 -18.96
N GLN A 425 -8.77 3.06 -18.93
CA GLN A 425 -8.61 4.13 -19.90
C GLN A 425 -9.74 5.17 -19.82
N LYS A 426 -9.75 6.10 -20.76
CA LYS A 426 -10.80 7.10 -21.01
C LYS A 426 -11.07 7.17 -22.50
N GLU A 427 -12.19 7.77 -22.87
CA GLU A 427 -12.55 7.99 -24.25
C GLU A 427 -11.45 8.75 -25.01
N GLY A 428 -11.14 8.30 -26.22
CA GLY A 428 -10.08 8.88 -27.05
C GLY A 428 -8.64 8.52 -26.64
N PHE A 429 -8.46 7.61 -25.68
CA PHE A 429 -7.14 7.13 -25.28
C PHE A 429 -6.60 6.10 -26.28
N THR A 430 -5.38 6.29 -26.79
CA THR A 430 -4.84 5.53 -27.94
C THR A 430 -3.77 4.50 -27.57
N LEU A 431 -3.80 3.93 -26.38
CA LEU A 431 -2.95 2.80 -26.06
C LEU A 431 -3.42 1.55 -26.81
N THR A 432 -2.47 0.75 -27.28
CA THR A 432 -2.76 -0.58 -27.82
C THR A 432 -3.21 -1.51 -26.70
N GLY A 433 -4.34 -2.18 -26.90
CA GLY A 433 -4.92 -3.04 -25.87
C GLY A 433 -5.59 -2.26 -24.72
N ASP A 434 -5.93 -2.95 -23.67
CA ASP A 434 -6.61 -2.39 -22.48
C ASP A 434 -5.68 -1.64 -21.53
N GLY A 435 -4.41 -1.50 -21.89
CA GLY A 435 -3.40 -0.84 -21.07
C GLY A 435 -2.92 -1.66 -19.86
N VAL A 436 -3.23 -2.95 -19.81
CA VAL A 436 -2.75 -3.84 -18.75
C VAL A 436 -1.46 -4.53 -19.17
N SER A 437 -0.40 -4.30 -18.43
CA SER A 437 0.95 -4.84 -18.66
C SER A 437 1.27 -5.87 -17.58
N LEU A 438 1.67 -7.08 -17.99
CA LEU A 438 1.85 -8.21 -17.09
C LEU A 438 3.24 -8.85 -17.24
N GLY A 439 3.88 -9.12 -16.10
CA GLY A 439 5.11 -9.90 -16.03
C GLY A 439 6.33 -9.24 -16.65
N ASN A 440 6.24 -7.97 -17.01
CA ASN A 440 7.37 -7.25 -17.58
C ASN A 440 8.52 -7.14 -16.58
N PRO A 441 9.76 -7.17 -17.06
CA PRO A 441 10.89 -6.79 -16.24
C PRO A 441 10.73 -5.33 -15.83
N ASN A 442 11.21 -5.02 -14.65
CA ASN A 442 11.20 -3.63 -14.16
C ASN A 442 11.94 -2.71 -15.12
N MET A 443 11.27 -1.69 -15.63
CA MET A 443 11.81 -0.75 -16.62
C MET A 443 12.85 0.23 -16.06
N GLY A 444 13.08 0.25 -14.74
CA GLY A 444 13.96 1.22 -14.08
C GLY A 444 15.42 0.78 -13.99
N ASN A 445 15.75 -0.48 -14.21
CA ASN A 445 17.07 -0.96 -13.81
C ASN A 445 17.82 -1.77 -14.86
N SER A 446 18.17 -1.11 -15.96
CA SER A 446 19.25 -1.58 -16.86
C SER A 446 20.64 -1.54 -16.20
N SER A 447 20.76 -0.97 -14.99
CA SER A 447 22.04 -0.76 -14.29
C SER A 447 22.36 -1.80 -13.21
N TYR A 448 21.52 -2.84 -12.98
CA TYR A 448 21.95 -3.99 -12.15
C TYR A 448 22.94 -4.93 -12.86
N SER A 449 23.71 -4.40 -13.78
CA SER A 449 24.72 -5.13 -14.54
C SER A 449 26.03 -5.35 -13.79
N GLY A 450 26.17 -4.97 -12.52
CA GLY A 450 27.53 -4.93 -12.00
C GLY A 450 27.80 -5.36 -10.57
N SER A 451 26.85 -5.37 -9.67
CA SER A 451 27.10 -5.82 -8.28
C SER A 451 25.79 -6.18 -7.61
N ALA A 452 25.29 -7.36 -7.93
CA ALA A 452 24.11 -7.89 -7.28
C ALA A 452 24.41 -8.17 -5.81
N PRO A 453 23.60 -7.63 -4.86
CA PRO A 453 23.59 -8.15 -3.51
C PRO A 453 23.17 -9.63 -3.52
N PRO A 454 23.43 -10.39 -2.48
CA PRO A 454 23.11 -11.80 -2.43
C PRO A 454 21.60 -12.03 -2.55
N TRP A 455 21.18 -12.50 -3.71
CA TRP A 455 19.81 -12.90 -4.04
C TRP A 455 19.53 -14.27 -3.42
N THR A 456 19.37 -14.30 -2.10
CA THR A 456 19.24 -15.56 -1.38
C THR A 456 17.79 -15.98 -1.12
N ASP A 457 16.83 -15.06 -1.32
CA ASP A 457 15.43 -15.37 -1.10
C ASP A 457 14.88 -16.24 -2.23
N GLY A 458 14.49 -17.46 -1.88
CA GLY A 458 14.09 -18.49 -2.83
C GLY A 458 15.28 -19.14 -3.55
N ALA A 459 16.51 -18.78 -3.21
CA ALA A 459 17.69 -19.43 -3.74
C ALA A 459 17.80 -20.85 -3.20
N LEU A 460 18.08 -21.77 -4.12
CA LEU A 460 18.40 -23.17 -3.81
C LEU A 460 19.93 -23.28 -3.73
N THR A 461 20.43 -23.67 -2.57
CA THR A 461 21.86 -23.98 -2.46
C THR A 461 22.14 -25.28 -3.22
N GLY A 462 23.05 -25.21 -4.17
CA GLY A 462 23.46 -26.38 -4.94
C GLY A 462 24.13 -27.43 -4.05
N ALA A 463 23.64 -28.64 -4.12
CA ALA A 463 24.35 -29.78 -3.53
C ALA A 463 25.53 -30.14 -4.46
N GLY A 464 26.76 -30.04 -3.97
CA GLY A 464 27.95 -30.33 -4.76
C GLY A 464 28.55 -29.11 -5.45
N THR A 465 29.21 -29.32 -6.59
CA THR A 465 29.96 -28.30 -7.33
C THR A 465 29.46 -28.16 -8.75
N LEU A 466 29.70 -26.97 -9.34
CA LEU A 466 29.37 -26.61 -10.70
C LEU A 466 30.66 -26.50 -11.53
N SER A 467 30.58 -26.97 -12.76
CA SER A 467 31.56 -26.68 -13.80
C SER A 467 30.87 -26.04 -15.00
N GLN A 468 31.54 -25.07 -15.62
CA GLN A 468 31.03 -24.38 -16.79
C GLN A 468 32.09 -24.35 -17.88
N ALA A 469 31.68 -24.70 -19.11
CA ALA A 469 32.52 -24.63 -20.31
C ALA A 469 31.78 -23.85 -21.39
N GLY A 470 32.18 -22.61 -21.62
CA GLY A 470 31.42 -21.71 -22.47
C GLY A 470 30.02 -21.41 -21.85
N GLY A 471 28.98 -21.62 -22.65
CA GLY A 471 27.58 -21.49 -22.20
C GLY A 471 26.96 -22.76 -21.57
N GLU A 472 27.76 -23.85 -21.45
CA GLU A 472 27.28 -25.12 -20.92
C GLU A 472 27.64 -25.27 -19.46
N VAL A 473 26.68 -25.57 -18.63
CA VAL A 473 26.83 -25.77 -17.18
C VAL A 473 26.50 -27.19 -16.82
N SER A 474 27.39 -27.83 -16.04
CA SER A 474 27.15 -29.14 -15.43
C SER A 474 27.34 -29.08 -13.91
N VAL A 475 26.54 -29.85 -13.17
CA VAL A 475 26.63 -29.94 -11.70
C VAL A 475 26.91 -31.38 -11.26
N SER A 476 27.67 -31.51 -10.18
CA SER A 476 28.08 -32.84 -9.67
C SER A 476 26.91 -33.63 -9.01
N SER A 477 25.83 -32.95 -8.65
CA SER A 477 24.63 -33.57 -8.10
C SER A 477 23.37 -33.05 -8.81
N PRO A 478 22.34 -33.86 -9.07
CA PRO A 478 21.11 -33.42 -9.74
C PRO A 478 20.45 -32.24 -9.02
N MET A 479 20.18 -31.16 -9.75
CA MET A 479 19.63 -29.93 -9.19
C MET A 479 18.61 -29.27 -10.10
N PHE A 480 18.76 -29.39 -11.42
CA PHE A 480 17.95 -28.66 -12.38
C PHE A 480 16.63 -29.36 -12.72
N ASN A 481 15.66 -28.57 -13.07
CA ASN A 481 14.43 -29.01 -13.74
C ASN A 481 13.98 -27.96 -14.75
N ALA A 482 13.00 -28.28 -15.58
CA ALA A 482 12.56 -27.39 -16.66
C ALA A 482 12.01 -26.02 -16.17
N SER A 483 11.53 -25.94 -14.92
CA SER A 483 11.03 -24.67 -14.35
C SER A 483 12.15 -23.72 -13.96
N HIS A 484 13.41 -24.17 -13.95
CA HIS A 484 14.57 -23.32 -13.71
C HIS A 484 15.04 -22.54 -14.95
N VAL A 485 14.47 -22.76 -16.12
CA VAL A 485 14.72 -21.87 -17.27
C VAL A 485 14.26 -20.46 -16.92
N GLY A 486 15.15 -19.49 -17.08
CA GLY A 486 14.96 -18.12 -16.61
C GLY A 486 15.48 -17.85 -15.18
N TRP A 487 16.04 -18.83 -14.50
CA TRP A 487 16.75 -18.64 -13.24
C TRP A 487 18.23 -18.32 -13.46
N PHE A 488 18.83 -17.63 -12.50
CA PHE A 488 20.26 -17.40 -12.49
C PHE A 488 21.01 -18.47 -11.72
N ILE A 489 22.21 -18.76 -12.19
CA ILE A 489 23.23 -19.47 -11.44
C ILE A 489 24.23 -18.44 -10.95
N MET A 490 24.55 -18.47 -9.67
CA MET A 490 25.48 -17.54 -9.02
C MET A 490 26.46 -18.29 -8.13
N THR A 491 27.60 -17.68 -7.85
CA THR A 491 28.43 -18.14 -6.73
C THR A 491 27.82 -17.69 -5.39
N PRO A 492 28.11 -18.37 -4.28
CA PRO A 492 27.70 -17.92 -2.95
C PRO A 492 28.21 -16.52 -2.58
N THR A 493 29.27 -16.05 -3.24
CA THR A 493 29.86 -14.71 -3.08
C THR A 493 29.32 -13.68 -4.05
N THR A 494 28.19 -14.01 -4.76
CA THR A 494 27.39 -13.08 -5.55
C THR A 494 27.84 -12.75 -6.98
N SER A 495 28.76 -13.52 -7.56
CA SER A 495 29.07 -13.37 -8.98
C SER A 495 28.06 -14.19 -9.82
N ALA A 496 27.40 -13.55 -10.78
CA ALA A 496 26.50 -14.22 -11.71
C ALA A 496 27.31 -15.12 -12.67
N LEU A 497 27.00 -16.40 -12.68
CA LEU A 497 27.58 -17.37 -13.61
C LEU A 497 26.80 -17.44 -14.92
N GLY A 498 25.55 -17.06 -14.90
CA GLY A 498 24.70 -16.92 -16.07
C GLY A 498 23.24 -17.19 -15.78
N LEU A 499 22.40 -16.84 -16.75
CA LEU A 499 21.00 -17.14 -16.78
C LEU A 499 20.75 -18.45 -17.51
N ILE A 500 19.96 -19.34 -16.97
CA ILE A 500 19.56 -20.58 -17.62
C ILE A 500 18.65 -20.26 -18.80
N THR A 501 19.13 -20.55 -20.00
CA THR A 501 18.39 -20.34 -21.25
C THR A 501 17.74 -21.62 -21.78
N ALA A 502 18.30 -22.78 -21.40
CA ALA A 502 17.71 -24.08 -21.73
C ALA A 502 18.01 -25.12 -20.66
N TYR A 503 17.00 -25.94 -20.37
CA TYR A 503 17.14 -27.14 -19.56
C TYR A 503 17.46 -28.33 -20.44
N LYS A 504 18.45 -29.14 -20.05
CA LYS A 504 18.83 -30.36 -20.75
C LYS A 504 18.42 -31.60 -19.93
N ASP A 505 18.89 -31.67 -18.72
CA ASP A 505 18.62 -32.76 -17.79
C ASP A 505 18.89 -32.28 -16.34
N PRO A 506 18.62 -33.09 -15.29
CA PRO A 506 18.82 -32.66 -13.90
C PRO A 506 20.23 -32.22 -13.50
N GLN A 507 21.24 -32.48 -14.32
CA GLN A 507 22.61 -32.08 -14.06
C GLN A 507 23.13 -31.04 -15.07
N ASN A 508 22.47 -30.81 -16.18
CA ASN A 508 22.97 -29.98 -17.27
C ASN A 508 21.97 -28.94 -17.76
N VAL A 509 22.46 -27.71 -17.91
CA VAL A 509 21.72 -26.58 -18.47
C VAL A 509 22.61 -25.72 -19.36
N THR A 510 21.98 -24.93 -20.25
CA THR A 510 22.67 -23.89 -21.00
C THR A 510 22.41 -22.53 -20.35
N VAL A 511 23.44 -21.68 -20.28
CA VAL A 511 23.36 -20.32 -19.77
C VAL A 511 23.77 -19.28 -20.82
N ASN A 512 23.31 -18.05 -20.63
CA ASN A 512 23.59 -16.93 -21.56
C ASN A 512 24.99 -16.31 -21.40
N ASN A 513 25.76 -16.73 -20.42
CA ASN A 513 27.09 -16.18 -20.12
C ASN A 513 28.13 -17.27 -20.33
N ALA A 514 29.13 -17.01 -21.17
CA ALA A 514 30.20 -17.96 -21.47
C ALA A 514 31.37 -17.75 -20.50
N GLN A 515 31.66 -18.77 -19.68
CA GLN A 515 32.78 -18.81 -18.74
C GLN A 515 33.41 -20.20 -18.75
N ASN A 516 34.62 -20.30 -18.19
CA ASN A 516 35.28 -21.59 -17.96
C ASN A 516 35.57 -21.71 -16.46
N LEU A 517 34.82 -22.55 -15.78
CA LEU A 517 34.91 -22.77 -14.34
C LEU A 517 34.91 -24.25 -14.04
N THR A 518 35.58 -24.64 -12.96
CA THR A 518 35.65 -26.05 -12.54
C THR A 518 35.47 -26.15 -11.04
N GLY A 519 34.48 -26.95 -10.61
CA GLY A 519 34.32 -27.33 -9.21
C GLY A 519 33.95 -26.18 -8.25
N VAL A 520 33.22 -25.14 -8.72
CA VAL A 520 32.85 -24.01 -7.88
C VAL A 520 31.52 -24.28 -7.15
N PRO A 521 31.36 -23.82 -5.89
CA PRO A 521 30.08 -23.83 -5.23
C PRO A 521 29.11 -22.85 -5.92
N TYR A 522 27.80 -23.16 -5.91
CA TYR A 522 26.80 -22.37 -6.62
C TYR A 522 25.47 -22.31 -5.89
N ILE A 523 24.68 -21.32 -6.22
CA ILE A 523 23.27 -21.18 -5.86
C ILE A 523 22.44 -20.95 -7.12
N LEU A 524 21.22 -21.46 -7.10
CA LEU A 524 20.19 -21.15 -8.08
C LEU A 524 19.25 -20.11 -7.49
N THR A 525 18.97 -19.06 -8.24
CA THR A 525 18.02 -18.04 -7.80
C THR A 525 17.04 -17.72 -8.92
N PRO A 526 15.76 -17.48 -8.63
CA PRO A 526 14.77 -17.12 -9.63
C PRO A 526 15.10 -15.82 -10.40
N GLY A 527 16.21 -15.22 -10.07
CA GLY A 527 16.79 -14.08 -10.79
C GLY A 527 16.40 -12.72 -10.22
N PRO A 528 17.24 -11.72 -10.43
CA PRO A 528 17.01 -10.37 -9.98
C PRO A 528 15.84 -9.70 -10.71
N ALA A 529 15.16 -8.79 -10.03
CA ALA A 529 14.34 -7.79 -10.69
C ALA A 529 15.20 -7.09 -11.76
N GLY A 530 14.72 -7.00 -13.01
CA GLY A 530 15.52 -6.46 -14.11
C GLY A 530 15.91 -7.48 -15.18
N TYR A 531 15.57 -8.74 -14.97
CA TYR A 531 15.77 -9.75 -15.99
C TYR A 531 14.81 -9.53 -17.19
N GLN A 532 15.35 -9.74 -18.41
CA GLN A 532 14.68 -9.45 -19.68
C GLN A 532 13.76 -10.58 -20.17
N GLY A 533 12.80 -11.02 -19.40
CA GLY A 533 11.82 -12.00 -19.85
C GLY A 533 10.46 -11.79 -19.20
N LEU A 534 9.39 -12.04 -19.96
CA LEU A 534 8.04 -12.02 -19.42
C LEU A 534 7.88 -13.15 -18.38
N ASP A 535 7.37 -12.80 -17.20
CA ASP A 535 6.98 -13.77 -16.19
C ASP A 535 5.52 -14.19 -16.41
N SER A 536 5.33 -15.33 -17.05
CA SER A 536 4.00 -15.89 -17.30
C SER A 536 3.23 -16.25 -16.02
N GLY A 537 3.92 -16.43 -14.88
CA GLY A 537 3.29 -16.70 -13.58
C GLY A 537 2.45 -15.52 -13.07
N VAL A 538 2.74 -14.29 -13.51
CA VAL A 538 1.89 -13.13 -13.21
C VAL A 538 0.51 -13.33 -13.85
N ALA A 539 0.46 -13.58 -15.13
CA ALA A 539 -0.79 -13.81 -15.86
C ALA A 539 -1.52 -15.07 -15.37
N ALA A 540 -0.77 -16.15 -15.10
CA ALA A 540 -1.34 -17.43 -14.64
C ALA A 540 -2.01 -17.35 -13.27
N THR A 541 -1.60 -16.42 -12.42
CA THR A 541 -2.16 -16.25 -11.05
C THR A 541 -3.09 -15.04 -10.94
N LEU A 542 -3.16 -14.19 -11.95
CA LEU A 542 -4.00 -13.00 -11.97
C LEU A 542 -5.48 -13.40 -12.12
N LEU A 543 -6.34 -12.83 -11.28
CA LEU A 543 -7.78 -12.86 -11.45
C LEU A 543 -8.22 -11.56 -12.14
N ARG A 544 -8.83 -11.67 -13.32
CA ARG A 544 -9.46 -10.53 -14.00
C ARG A 544 -10.94 -10.85 -14.24
N LYS A 545 -11.83 -9.98 -13.75
CA LYS A 545 -13.29 -10.16 -13.92
C LYS A 545 -13.99 -8.82 -14.14
N GLY A 546 -14.75 -8.73 -15.24
CA GLY A 546 -15.71 -7.67 -15.47
C GLY A 546 -15.13 -6.26 -15.52
N ASN A 547 -13.89 -6.07 -15.95
CA ASN A 547 -13.32 -4.75 -16.15
C ASN A 547 -13.76 -4.19 -17.48
N PHE A 548 -14.22 -2.93 -17.51
CA PHE A 548 -14.52 -2.24 -18.77
C PHE A 548 -13.23 -1.64 -19.35
N SER A 549 -13.03 -1.80 -20.66
CA SER A 549 -11.94 -1.16 -21.39
C SER A 549 -12.50 -0.26 -22.49
N TYR A 550 -12.12 1.01 -22.48
CA TYR A 550 -12.46 1.93 -23.57
C TYR A 550 -11.85 1.51 -24.91
N PHE A 551 -10.69 0.89 -24.90
CA PHE A 551 -10.08 0.32 -26.10
C PHE A 551 -10.94 -0.82 -26.72
N ALA A 552 -11.42 -1.72 -25.88
CA ALA A 552 -12.26 -2.82 -26.31
C ALA A 552 -13.72 -2.40 -26.56
N GLY A 553 -14.13 -1.22 -26.11
CA GLY A 553 -15.51 -0.77 -26.15
C GLY A 553 -16.46 -1.59 -25.25
N GLY A 554 -15.91 -2.32 -24.28
CA GLY A 554 -16.66 -3.23 -23.41
C GLY A 554 -15.75 -4.02 -22.47
N ILE A 555 -16.31 -5.08 -21.89
CA ILE A 555 -15.53 -6.05 -21.10
C ILE A 555 -14.76 -6.92 -22.09
N PRO A 556 -13.42 -7.01 -22.01
CA PRO A 556 -12.61 -7.82 -22.90
C PRO A 556 -13.05 -9.29 -22.88
N ALA A 557 -13.17 -9.92 -24.07
CA ALA A 557 -13.61 -11.30 -24.18
C ALA A 557 -12.73 -12.34 -23.46
N ALA A 558 -11.48 -11.97 -23.17
CA ALA A 558 -10.55 -12.80 -22.38
C ALA A 558 -10.81 -12.76 -20.88
N GLU A 559 -11.67 -11.85 -20.39
CA GLU A 559 -12.01 -11.76 -18.98
C GLU A 559 -13.21 -12.67 -18.64
N ALA A 560 -13.14 -13.29 -17.46
CA ALA A 560 -14.30 -13.97 -16.93
C ALA A 560 -15.42 -12.97 -16.61
N THR A 561 -16.66 -13.36 -16.86
CA THR A 561 -17.83 -12.58 -16.44
C THR A 561 -17.82 -12.43 -14.92
N ALA A 562 -18.03 -11.23 -14.43
CA ALA A 562 -18.28 -11.04 -13.00
C ALA A 562 -19.71 -11.52 -12.67
N PRO A 563 -19.95 -12.07 -11.46
CA PRO A 563 -21.31 -12.34 -11.03
C PRO A 563 -22.11 -11.03 -10.95
N ASP A 564 -23.41 -11.11 -11.21
CA ASP A 564 -24.31 -9.96 -11.11
C ASP A 564 -25.26 -10.16 -9.92
N PRO A 565 -25.35 -9.18 -9.01
CA PRO A 565 -24.64 -7.90 -8.98
C PRO A 565 -23.22 -8.02 -8.39
N VAL A 566 -22.26 -7.29 -8.98
CA VAL A 566 -20.98 -7.02 -8.35
C VAL A 566 -21.23 -6.14 -7.10
N PRO A 567 -20.72 -6.49 -5.90
CA PRO A 567 -20.94 -5.70 -4.69
C PRO A 567 -20.50 -4.24 -4.87
N ALA A 568 -21.19 -3.32 -4.22
CA ALA A 568 -20.88 -1.89 -4.32
C ALA A 568 -19.51 -1.55 -3.74
N SER A 569 -19.07 -2.29 -2.71
CA SER A 569 -17.76 -2.16 -2.06
C SER A 569 -17.36 -3.49 -1.43
N LEU A 570 -16.04 -3.68 -1.25
CA LEU A 570 -15.46 -4.82 -0.53
C LEU A 570 -15.19 -4.54 0.94
N PHE A 571 -15.28 -3.27 1.35
CA PHE A 571 -14.98 -2.87 2.74
C PHE A 571 -16.14 -2.10 3.42
N ARG A 572 -17.16 -1.70 2.67
CA ARG A 572 -18.34 -0.99 3.18
C ARG A 572 -19.62 -1.70 2.77
N THR A 573 -20.56 -1.80 3.69
CA THR A 573 -21.87 -2.40 3.44
C THR A 573 -22.91 -1.38 2.94
N THR A 574 -22.67 -0.09 3.19
CA THR A 574 -23.59 1.00 2.86
C THR A 574 -22.83 2.20 2.33
N LYS A 575 -23.53 3.03 1.53
CA LYS A 575 -22.99 4.29 1.04
C LYS A 575 -22.55 5.17 2.20
N PRO A 576 -21.30 5.67 2.20
CA PRO A 576 -20.83 6.60 3.22
C PRO A 576 -21.62 7.92 3.15
N ALA A 577 -22.02 8.47 4.30
CA ALA A 577 -22.78 9.72 4.36
C ALA A 577 -22.07 10.90 3.68
N TRP A 578 -20.73 10.92 3.71
CA TRP A 578 -19.92 11.96 3.08
C TRP A 578 -19.87 11.91 1.54
N PHE A 579 -20.44 10.87 0.91
CA PHE A 579 -20.70 10.87 -0.53
C PHE A 579 -21.86 11.83 -0.91
N GLY A 580 -22.71 12.24 0.04
CA GLY A 580 -23.84 13.10 -0.24
C GLY A 580 -24.71 12.55 -1.36
N ASP A 581 -25.00 13.35 -2.39
CA ASP A 581 -25.83 12.97 -3.54
C ASP A 581 -25.06 12.23 -4.65
N LEU A 582 -23.73 12.11 -4.54
CA LEU A 582 -22.93 11.42 -5.56
C LEU A 582 -23.32 9.93 -5.65
N PRO A 583 -23.24 9.31 -6.82
CA PRO A 583 -23.55 7.88 -7.00
C PRO A 583 -22.60 7.00 -6.19
N TRP A 584 -23.12 5.87 -5.71
CA TRP A 584 -22.32 4.85 -5.06
C TRP A 584 -22.84 3.45 -5.41
N PRO A 585 -22.03 2.54 -5.93
CA PRO A 585 -20.58 2.72 -6.19
C PRO A 585 -20.32 3.82 -7.22
N PRO A 586 -19.14 4.49 -7.17
CA PRO A 586 -18.85 5.59 -8.08
C PRO A 586 -18.55 5.11 -9.51
N PHE A 587 -18.13 3.87 -9.65
CA PHE A 587 -17.76 3.29 -10.94
C PHE A 587 -18.44 1.93 -11.15
N GLU A 588 -19.08 1.77 -12.31
CA GLU A 588 -19.71 0.53 -12.74
C GLU A 588 -19.24 0.19 -14.16
N ALA A 589 -18.54 -0.94 -14.31
CA ALA A 589 -18.04 -1.40 -15.61
C ALA A 589 -19.17 -1.67 -16.62
N THR A 590 -20.38 -1.96 -16.17
CA THR A 590 -21.57 -2.15 -17.02
C THR A 590 -22.20 -0.85 -17.47
N ARG A 591 -21.89 0.28 -16.82
CA ARG A 591 -22.34 1.64 -17.15
C ARG A 591 -21.17 2.61 -17.05
N PRO A 592 -20.19 2.53 -17.95
CA PRO A 592 -18.94 3.27 -17.84
C PRO A 592 -19.13 4.74 -18.23
N GLN A 593 -19.52 5.57 -17.28
CA GLN A 593 -19.58 7.02 -17.41
C GLN A 593 -18.77 7.70 -16.28
N PRO A 594 -17.46 7.44 -16.20
CA PRO A 594 -16.65 8.01 -15.14
C PRO A 594 -16.42 9.50 -15.39
N ALA A 595 -16.48 10.27 -14.31
CA ALA A 595 -16.09 11.67 -14.31
C ALA A 595 -15.24 11.95 -13.07
N TYR A 596 -14.42 12.99 -13.11
CA TYR A 596 -13.66 13.39 -11.92
C TYR A 596 -14.57 13.68 -10.73
N THR A 597 -15.77 14.20 -10.99
CA THR A 597 -16.79 14.46 -9.97
C THR A 597 -17.51 13.22 -9.45
N SER A 598 -17.18 12.01 -9.93
CA SER A 598 -17.85 10.78 -9.49
C SER A 598 -17.53 10.39 -8.04
N ILE A 599 -16.44 10.91 -7.48
CA ILE A 599 -16.06 10.71 -6.08
C ILE A 599 -15.93 12.05 -5.35
N PRO A 600 -16.16 12.11 -4.03
CA PRO A 600 -16.11 13.37 -3.28
C PRO A 600 -14.77 14.10 -3.38
N ALA A 601 -13.63 13.42 -3.33
CA ALA A 601 -12.32 14.03 -3.52
C ALA A 601 -12.20 14.73 -4.88
N GLY A 602 -12.59 14.05 -5.96
CA GLY A 602 -12.58 14.63 -7.30
C GLY A 602 -13.61 15.75 -7.47
N TYR A 603 -14.79 15.64 -6.83
CA TYR A 603 -15.78 16.71 -6.80
C TYR A 603 -15.22 17.98 -6.14
N ARG A 604 -14.53 17.84 -4.99
CA ARG A 604 -13.85 18.96 -4.34
C ARG A 604 -12.78 19.57 -5.23
N TRP A 605 -12.01 18.75 -5.92
CA TRP A 605 -10.99 19.23 -6.85
C TRP A 605 -11.58 20.08 -7.96
N VAL A 606 -12.61 19.58 -8.66
CA VAL A 606 -13.24 20.27 -9.79
C VAL A 606 -13.93 21.57 -9.37
N ASN A 607 -14.60 21.58 -8.21
CA ASN A 607 -15.40 22.69 -7.74
C ASN A 607 -14.64 23.64 -6.78
N GLY A 608 -13.35 23.41 -6.56
CA GLY A 608 -12.56 24.25 -5.67
C GLY A 608 -12.97 24.21 -4.20
N VAL A 609 -13.65 23.15 -3.76
CA VAL A 609 -14.21 22.97 -2.40
C VAL A 609 -13.32 22.02 -1.60
N GLY A 610 -12.01 22.10 -1.78
CA GLY A 610 -11.04 21.33 -0.99
C GLY A 610 -10.66 22.04 0.30
N PRO A 611 -9.84 21.44 1.17
CA PRO A 611 -9.23 22.19 2.27
C PRO A 611 -8.34 23.28 1.67
N ALA A 612 -8.85 24.52 1.62
CA ALA A 612 -8.25 25.72 1.03
C ALA A 612 -7.73 25.51 -0.42
N PRO A 613 -8.60 25.47 -1.44
CA PRO A 613 -8.14 25.43 -2.82
C PRO A 613 -7.29 26.67 -3.12
N ASP A 614 -6.18 26.46 -3.83
CA ASP A 614 -5.42 27.56 -4.40
C ASP A 614 -6.32 28.27 -5.42
N PRO A 615 -6.63 29.57 -5.24
CA PRO A 615 -7.48 30.31 -6.17
C PRO A 615 -6.93 30.37 -7.61
N ALA A 616 -5.65 30.06 -7.82
CA ALA A 616 -5.05 29.94 -9.16
C ALA A 616 -5.38 28.62 -9.89
N LYS A 617 -6.03 27.63 -9.22
CA LYS A 617 -6.29 26.28 -9.77
C LYS A 617 -7.77 25.98 -9.95
N THR A 618 -8.50 26.88 -10.58
CA THR A 618 -9.93 26.70 -10.85
C THR A 618 -10.23 25.81 -12.08
N GLN A 619 -9.22 25.24 -12.72
CA GLN A 619 -9.44 24.34 -13.85
C GLN A 619 -8.75 22.98 -13.64
N PRO A 620 -9.44 21.84 -13.95
CA PRO A 620 -8.76 20.57 -14.09
C PRO A 620 -7.66 20.74 -15.15
N PRO A 621 -6.58 19.94 -15.13
CA PRO A 621 -5.54 20.04 -16.14
C PRO A 621 -6.18 19.92 -17.53
N ILE A 622 -6.35 21.06 -18.17
CA ILE A 622 -6.83 21.13 -19.54
C ILE A 622 -5.77 20.44 -20.38
N ASN A 623 -6.19 19.37 -21.07
CA ASN A 623 -5.54 18.79 -22.23
C ASN A 623 -4.18 19.42 -22.53
N VAL A 624 -3.11 18.85 -22.02
CA VAL A 624 -1.78 19.13 -22.56
C VAL A 624 -1.81 18.63 -23.99
N ARG A 625 -2.12 19.53 -24.92
CA ARG A 625 -1.84 19.28 -26.34
C ARG A 625 -0.33 19.15 -26.42
N ILE A 626 0.13 17.94 -26.58
CA ILE A 626 1.50 17.70 -27.03
C ILE A 626 1.52 18.20 -28.47
N GLY A 627 2.12 19.39 -28.67
CA GLY A 627 2.48 19.84 -30.02
C GLY A 627 3.34 18.75 -30.67
N LYS A 628 3.06 18.51 -31.96
CA LYS A 628 3.74 17.57 -32.82
C LYS A 628 5.26 17.75 -32.81
#